data_76793e3497f903a73bd048af17193f20
#
_entry.id   76793e3497f903a73bd048af17193f20
#
_cell.length_a   1.000
_cell.length_b   1.000
_cell.length_c   1.000
_cell.angle_alpha   90.00
_cell.angle_beta   90.00
_cell.angle_gamma   90.00
#
_symmetry.space_group_name_H-M   'P 1'
#
loop_
_entity.id
_entity.type
_entity.pdbx_description
1 polymer ?
#
loop_
_entity_poly.entity_id
_entity_poly.type
_entity_poly.pdbx_seq_one_letter_code
_entity_poly.pdbx_strand_id
1 'polypeptide(L)'
;MPPGVSLSDFYYILPELVLTGGALLVLVADVLLPKERRAALAWVTLLALGATAAALVPFAHTHVEVAHGLLAVDQFSIFFKVVFLGAAAITVLMSIRYLATEGAASPGEYYFLILCATLGMMIMAGGIDLITIFIGLETMAVSFYILAGYIKPNQRSNEAAVKYFLLGAFSLGILLYGMSLMYGLSGTTNLRLMASTFVGQEKDPRLVLAVILVVAGVGFKIAAVPFHMWAPDVYEGAPTPITAFLSVGSKAASFAMLIRIFVEGLPSMSADWRLLFYVLSILTMTAGNIAAVTQSNVKRMLAYSSIAHAGYLLIGIVSGTARGITATLVYLMIYAFMQLGAFAVVTMLRRSDVQGDEMKDFSGLALDRKSTRLNSSHLRLSRMPSSA
;
A
#
# COMPACT_ATOMS: atom_id res chain seq x y z
N MET A 1 27.48 -5.17 21.02
CA MET A 1 26.81 -4.75 19.78
C MET A 1 27.59 -5.34 18.62
N PRO A 2 26.95 -5.82 17.54
CA PRO A 2 27.70 -6.21 16.37
C PRO A 2 28.53 -5.02 15.89
N PRO A 3 29.74 -5.25 15.38
CA PRO A 3 30.60 -4.17 14.91
C PRO A 3 29.83 -3.43 13.81
N GLY A 4 29.43 -2.19 14.11
CA GLY A 4 28.82 -1.34 13.11
C GLY A 4 27.49 -0.69 13.43
N VAL A 5 26.75 -1.11 14.46
CA VAL A 5 25.50 -0.44 14.88
C VAL A 5 25.79 0.42 16.10
N SER A 6 25.53 1.72 16.02
CA SER A 6 25.71 2.66 17.11
C SER A 6 24.41 2.84 17.92
N LEU A 7 24.52 3.31 19.17
CA LEU A 7 23.34 3.66 19.96
C LEU A 7 22.52 4.79 19.30
N SER A 8 23.18 5.68 18.56
CA SER A 8 22.51 6.74 17.79
C SER A 8 21.62 6.18 16.68
N ASP A 9 21.93 5.01 16.09
CA ASP A 9 21.12 4.40 15.05
C ASP A 9 19.72 4.05 15.59
N PHE A 10 19.64 3.57 16.84
CA PHE A 10 18.35 3.29 17.49
C PHE A 10 17.49 4.54 17.67
N TYR A 11 18.10 5.70 17.87
CA TYR A 11 17.36 6.96 17.94
C TYR A 11 16.71 7.29 16.60
N TYR A 12 17.42 7.13 15.49
CA TYR A 12 16.91 7.47 14.15
C TYR A 12 15.84 6.49 13.63
N ILE A 13 15.82 5.25 14.10
CA ILE A 13 14.78 4.26 13.79
C ILE A 13 13.66 4.21 14.86
N LEU A 14 13.62 5.20 15.78
CA LEU A 14 12.61 5.26 16.83
C LEU A 14 11.17 5.14 16.32
N PRO A 15 10.76 5.79 15.20
CA PRO A 15 9.39 5.63 14.69
C PRO A 15 9.05 4.18 14.35
N GLU A 16 9.96 3.44 13.71
CA GLU A 16 9.78 2.03 13.39
C GLU A 16 9.70 1.16 14.66
N LEU A 17 10.51 1.48 15.67
CA LEU A 17 10.48 0.76 16.97
C LEU A 17 9.16 1.02 17.71
N VAL A 18 8.67 2.26 17.73
CA VAL A 18 7.38 2.61 18.34
C VAL A 18 6.24 1.89 17.64
N LEU A 19 6.25 1.84 16.30
CA LEU A 19 5.23 1.13 15.54
C LEU A 19 5.27 -0.38 15.82
N THR A 20 6.46 -0.97 15.88
CA THR A 20 6.66 -2.40 16.21
C THR A 20 6.17 -2.70 17.62
N GLY A 21 6.52 -1.87 18.60
CA GLY A 21 6.03 -1.98 19.97
C GLY A 21 4.51 -1.87 20.05
N GLY A 22 3.92 -0.96 19.28
CA GLY A 22 2.47 -0.81 19.14
C GLY A 22 1.80 -2.04 18.54
N ALA A 23 2.40 -2.64 17.50
CA ALA A 23 1.91 -3.87 16.88
C ALA A 23 1.91 -5.05 17.89
N LEU A 24 3.00 -5.22 18.61
CA LEU A 24 3.10 -6.25 19.66
C LEU A 24 2.09 -5.99 20.78
N LEU A 25 1.91 -4.73 21.20
CA LEU A 25 0.91 -4.35 22.20
C LEU A 25 -0.51 -4.73 21.77
N VAL A 26 -0.88 -4.45 20.51
CA VAL A 26 -2.20 -4.82 19.97
C VAL A 26 -2.39 -6.33 19.99
N LEU A 27 -1.37 -7.12 19.63
CA LEU A 27 -1.44 -8.58 19.63
C LEU A 27 -1.60 -9.14 21.06
N VAL A 28 -0.79 -8.64 22.01
CA VAL A 28 -0.90 -9.04 23.44
C VAL A 28 -2.25 -8.62 24.01
N ALA A 29 -2.71 -7.41 23.70
CA ALA A 29 -4.01 -6.92 24.16
C ALA A 29 -5.19 -7.74 23.63
N ASP A 30 -5.11 -8.27 22.39
CA ASP A 30 -6.15 -9.14 21.82
C ASP A 30 -6.30 -10.45 22.60
N VAL A 31 -5.18 -11.00 23.10
CA VAL A 31 -5.19 -12.22 23.92
C VAL A 31 -5.73 -11.94 25.33
N LEU A 32 -5.37 -10.80 25.93
CA LEU A 32 -5.73 -10.47 27.31
C LEU A 32 -7.14 -9.89 27.46
N LEU A 33 -7.68 -9.23 26.44
CA LEU A 33 -8.98 -8.58 26.51
C LEU A 33 -10.13 -9.59 26.29
N PRO A 34 -11.18 -9.51 27.14
CA PRO A 34 -12.40 -10.26 26.89
C PRO A 34 -13.06 -9.83 25.58
N LYS A 35 -13.79 -10.77 24.93
CA LYS A 35 -14.34 -10.58 23.57
C LYS A 35 -15.18 -9.30 23.43
N GLU A 36 -15.91 -8.92 24.49
CA GLU A 36 -16.78 -7.74 24.53
C GLU A 36 -16.01 -6.42 24.44
N ARG A 37 -14.73 -6.41 24.84
CA ARG A 37 -13.86 -5.22 24.85
C ARG A 37 -12.90 -5.15 23.67
N ARG A 38 -12.89 -6.13 22.79
CA ARG A 38 -11.98 -6.16 21.63
C ARG A 38 -12.18 -5.01 20.65
N ALA A 39 -13.34 -4.37 20.64
CA ALA A 39 -13.55 -3.13 19.89
C ALA A 39 -12.58 -2.00 20.30
N ALA A 40 -12.03 -2.03 21.51
CA ALA A 40 -11.02 -1.07 21.98
C ALA A 40 -9.68 -1.21 21.25
N LEU A 41 -9.39 -2.36 20.63
CA LEU A 41 -8.13 -2.59 19.89
C LEU A 41 -7.94 -1.61 18.72
N ALA A 42 -9.03 -1.17 18.10
CA ALA A 42 -8.97 -0.11 17.09
C ALA A 42 -8.36 1.18 17.66
N TRP A 43 -8.76 1.57 18.87
CA TRP A 43 -8.24 2.76 19.54
C TRP A 43 -6.79 2.60 19.98
N VAL A 44 -6.41 1.40 20.47
CA VAL A 44 -5.00 1.09 20.77
C VAL A 44 -4.15 1.20 19.52
N THR A 45 -4.64 0.70 18.38
CA THR A 45 -3.97 0.81 17.07
C THR A 45 -3.82 2.26 16.64
N LEU A 46 -4.87 3.08 16.76
CA LEU A 46 -4.81 4.51 16.44
C LEU A 46 -3.83 5.27 17.34
N LEU A 47 -3.78 4.93 18.63
CA LEU A 47 -2.80 5.49 19.56
C LEU A 47 -1.36 5.10 19.17
N ALA A 48 -1.13 3.85 18.76
CA ALA A 48 0.17 3.42 18.26
C ALA A 48 0.60 4.18 17.00
N LEU A 49 -0.33 4.37 16.04
CA LEU A 49 -0.08 5.16 14.83
C LEU A 49 0.19 6.64 15.18
N GLY A 50 -0.57 7.22 16.10
CA GLY A 50 -0.37 8.59 16.59
C GLY A 50 0.96 8.79 17.30
N ALA A 51 1.35 7.83 18.16
CA ALA A 51 2.66 7.84 18.82
C ALA A 51 3.82 7.74 17.81
N THR A 52 3.65 6.88 16.79
CA THR A 52 4.62 6.76 15.69
C THR A 52 4.72 8.07 14.89
N ALA A 53 3.59 8.71 14.59
CA ALA A 53 3.58 10.02 13.92
C ALA A 53 4.26 11.10 14.76
N ALA A 54 4.04 11.12 16.06
CA ALA A 54 4.73 12.03 16.98
C ALA A 54 6.25 11.78 17.03
N ALA A 55 6.66 10.50 16.97
CA ALA A 55 8.07 10.11 16.93
C ALA A 55 8.78 10.53 15.62
N LEU A 56 8.06 10.84 14.54
CA LEU A 56 8.63 11.38 13.29
C LEU A 56 8.99 12.87 13.38
N VAL A 57 8.34 13.64 14.25
CA VAL A 57 8.48 15.11 14.31
C VAL A 57 9.93 15.57 14.47
N PRO A 58 10.76 14.98 15.36
CA PRO A 58 12.16 15.40 15.53
C PRO A 58 13.00 15.25 14.26
N PHE A 59 12.58 14.38 13.32
CA PHE A 59 13.37 14.03 12.15
C PHE A 59 12.93 14.79 10.88
N ALA A 60 11.97 15.71 10.95
CA ALA A 60 11.39 16.42 9.81
C ALA A 60 12.41 17.11 8.88
N HIS A 61 13.58 17.51 9.40
CA HIS A 61 14.64 18.16 8.64
C HIS A 61 15.97 17.40 8.70
N THR A 62 15.93 16.13 9.08
CA THR A 62 17.13 15.28 9.21
C THR A 62 17.53 14.69 7.85
N HIS A 63 18.85 14.56 7.63
CA HIS A 63 19.44 13.85 6.51
C HIS A 63 20.59 12.99 7.04
N VAL A 64 20.30 11.75 7.41
CA VAL A 64 21.28 10.83 8.01
C VAL A 64 21.11 9.45 7.40
N GLU A 65 22.22 8.79 7.11
CA GLU A 65 22.27 7.37 6.82
C GLU A 65 22.50 6.60 8.13
N VAL A 66 21.72 5.55 8.31
CA VAL A 66 21.67 4.74 9.53
C VAL A 66 22.09 3.30 9.21
N ALA A 67 22.66 2.64 10.20
CA ALA A 67 23.06 1.24 10.11
C ALA A 67 23.96 0.94 8.88
N HIS A 68 25.02 1.74 8.70
CA HIS A 68 25.98 1.60 7.60
C HIS A 68 25.37 1.70 6.19
N GLY A 69 24.39 2.59 6.00
CA GLY A 69 23.78 2.81 4.69
C GLY A 69 22.73 1.76 4.32
N LEU A 70 22.11 1.11 5.32
CA LEU A 70 20.91 0.29 5.10
C LEU A 70 19.65 1.14 4.95
N LEU A 71 19.55 2.23 5.76
CA LEU A 71 18.40 3.11 5.80
C LEU A 71 18.84 4.58 5.69
N ALA A 72 18.03 5.40 5.03
CA ALA A 72 18.12 6.84 5.02
C ALA A 72 16.93 7.45 5.77
N VAL A 73 17.24 8.30 6.74
CA VAL A 73 16.26 9.19 7.38
C VAL A 73 16.39 10.55 6.71
N ASP A 74 15.52 10.81 5.76
CA ASP A 74 15.51 12.00 4.93
C ASP A 74 14.07 12.50 4.71
N GLN A 75 13.92 13.69 4.15
CA GLN A 75 12.60 14.28 3.87
C GLN A 75 11.74 13.41 2.96
N PHE A 76 12.36 12.66 2.06
CA PHE A 76 11.69 11.72 1.18
C PHE A 76 11.04 10.57 1.99
N SER A 77 11.81 9.89 2.84
CA SER A 77 11.29 8.80 3.67
C SER A 77 10.23 9.29 4.65
N ILE A 78 10.42 10.47 5.25
CA ILE A 78 9.47 11.08 6.20
C ILE A 78 8.14 11.41 5.51
N PHE A 79 8.18 11.99 4.30
CA PHE A 79 6.98 12.24 3.52
C PHE A 79 6.14 10.96 3.34
N PHE A 80 6.76 9.88 2.90
CA PHE A 80 6.07 8.61 2.69
C PHE A 80 5.57 7.99 4.00
N LYS A 81 6.36 8.05 5.08
CA LYS A 81 5.95 7.57 6.41
C LYS A 81 4.68 8.28 6.89
N VAL A 82 4.57 9.59 6.69
CA VAL A 82 3.35 10.36 7.03
C VAL A 82 2.15 9.88 6.19
N VAL A 83 2.34 9.67 4.87
CA VAL A 83 1.28 9.13 4.00
C VAL A 83 0.83 7.75 4.47
N PHE A 84 1.75 6.86 4.82
CA PHE A 84 1.42 5.49 5.27
C PHE A 84 0.67 5.50 6.59
N LEU A 85 1.11 6.28 7.57
CA LEU A 85 0.44 6.41 8.87
C LEU A 85 -0.97 7.00 8.72
N GLY A 86 -1.14 8.00 7.88
CA GLY A 86 -2.43 8.58 7.57
C GLY A 86 -3.38 7.57 6.90
N ALA A 87 -2.88 6.85 5.89
CA ALA A 87 -3.65 5.81 5.20
C ALA A 87 -4.05 4.66 6.16
N ALA A 88 -3.11 4.21 7.01
CA ALA A 88 -3.39 3.19 8.03
C ALA A 88 -4.44 3.66 9.03
N ALA A 89 -4.34 4.91 9.53
CA ALA A 89 -5.30 5.46 10.48
C ALA A 89 -6.72 5.54 9.90
N ILE A 90 -6.86 6.05 8.66
CA ILE A 90 -8.16 6.09 7.97
C ILE A 90 -8.69 4.67 7.76
N THR A 91 -7.84 3.72 7.37
CA THR A 91 -8.22 2.31 7.21
C THR A 91 -8.71 1.70 8.51
N VAL A 92 -8.04 1.95 9.64
CA VAL A 92 -8.48 1.48 10.96
C VAL A 92 -9.86 2.06 11.29
N LEU A 93 -10.10 3.35 11.07
CA LEU A 93 -11.40 3.99 11.30
C LEU A 93 -12.51 3.37 10.44
N MET A 94 -12.26 3.12 9.15
CA MET A 94 -13.20 2.46 8.24
C MET A 94 -13.50 1.03 8.71
N SER A 95 -12.52 0.35 9.30
CA SER A 95 -12.61 -1.06 9.69
C SER A 95 -13.44 -1.29 10.93
N ILE A 96 -13.63 -0.31 11.83
CA ILE A 96 -14.36 -0.47 13.10
C ILE A 96 -15.77 -1.00 12.85
N ARG A 97 -16.54 -0.34 12.01
CA ARG A 97 -17.90 -0.74 11.65
C ARG A 97 -17.92 -1.94 10.71
N TYR A 98 -16.98 -1.97 9.77
CA TYR A 98 -16.89 -3.03 8.76
C TYR A 98 -16.72 -4.41 9.40
N LEU A 99 -15.75 -4.58 10.29
CA LEU A 99 -15.50 -5.84 10.99
C LEU A 99 -16.69 -6.30 11.86
N ALA A 100 -17.38 -5.35 12.50
CA ALA A 100 -18.59 -5.65 13.25
C ALA A 100 -19.73 -6.15 12.34
N THR A 101 -19.87 -5.59 11.14
CA THR A 101 -20.88 -6.01 10.14
C THR A 101 -20.56 -7.39 9.56
N GLU A 102 -19.28 -7.69 9.32
CA GLU A 102 -18.83 -8.98 8.79
C GLU A 102 -18.73 -10.09 9.85
N GLY A 103 -18.90 -9.78 11.13
CA GLY A 103 -18.78 -10.76 12.22
C GLY A 103 -17.36 -11.32 12.37
N ALA A 104 -16.32 -10.52 12.11
CA ALA A 104 -14.94 -10.97 12.20
C ALA A 104 -14.55 -11.38 13.63
N ALA A 105 -14.01 -12.60 13.78
CA ALA A 105 -13.79 -13.23 15.09
C ALA A 105 -12.61 -12.63 15.88
N SER A 106 -11.56 -12.16 15.22
CA SER A 106 -10.30 -11.74 15.85
C SER A 106 -9.83 -10.38 15.32
N PRO A 107 -10.41 -9.25 15.77
CA PRO A 107 -10.03 -7.93 15.25
C PRO A 107 -8.57 -7.56 15.56
N GLY A 108 -7.93 -8.14 16.58
CA GLY A 108 -6.56 -7.85 16.95
C GLY A 108 -5.56 -8.29 15.89
N GLU A 109 -5.69 -9.50 15.34
CA GLU A 109 -4.86 -9.99 14.24
C GLU A 109 -4.96 -9.09 13.00
N TYR A 110 -6.16 -8.59 12.71
CA TYR A 110 -6.40 -7.68 11.61
C TYR A 110 -5.65 -6.36 11.77
N TYR A 111 -5.74 -5.74 12.96
CA TYR A 111 -5.04 -4.49 13.23
C TYR A 111 -3.53 -4.68 13.35
N PHE A 112 -3.08 -5.80 13.91
CA PHE A 112 -1.66 -6.17 13.92
C PHE A 112 -1.09 -6.23 12.49
N LEU A 113 -1.79 -6.87 11.56
CA LEU A 113 -1.35 -6.98 10.17
C LEU A 113 -1.34 -5.62 9.45
N ILE A 114 -2.26 -4.70 9.77
CA ILE A 114 -2.21 -3.31 9.27
C ILE A 114 -0.93 -2.62 9.74
N LEU A 115 -0.58 -2.76 11.01
CA LEU A 115 0.66 -2.17 11.56
C LEU A 115 1.91 -2.82 10.95
N CYS A 116 1.92 -4.14 10.73
CA CYS A 116 3.02 -4.82 10.03
C CYS A 116 3.16 -4.35 8.58
N ALA A 117 2.05 -4.21 7.84
CA ALA A 117 2.08 -3.65 6.49
C ALA A 117 2.65 -2.22 6.50
N THR A 118 2.23 -1.39 7.46
CA THR A 118 2.73 -0.02 7.63
C THR A 118 4.22 0.00 7.92
N LEU A 119 4.70 -0.88 8.80
CA LEU A 119 6.14 -1.03 9.10
C LEU A 119 6.93 -1.39 7.85
N GLY A 120 6.46 -2.39 7.08
CA GLY A 120 7.11 -2.78 5.83
C GLY A 120 7.21 -1.63 4.83
N MET A 121 6.14 -0.83 4.70
CA MET A 121 6.13 0.37 3.84
C MET A 121 7.11 1.44 4.33
N MET A 122 7.23 1.67 5.65
CA MET A 122 8.18 2.62 6.22
C MET A 122 9.63 2.20 5.96
N ILE A 123 9.93 0.90 6.10
CA ILE A 123 11.25 0.33 5.77
C ILE A 123 11.55 0.50 4.28
N MET A 124 10.59 0.23 3.39
CA MET A 124 10.78 0.42 1.93
C MET A 124 11.13 1.86 1.58
N ALA A 125 10.45 2.84 2.15
CA ALA A 125 10.67 4.25 1.83
C ALA A 125 12.02 4.78 2.35
N GLY A 126 12.48 4.27 3.50
CA GLY A 126 13.79 4.58 4.06
C GLY A 126 14.94 3.76 3.50
N GLY A 127 14.66 2.61 2.86
CA GLY A 127 15.68 1.69 2.37
C GLY A 127 16.55 2.29 1.27
N ILE A 128 17.86 2.26 1.46
CA ILE A 128 18.89 2.60 0.45
C ILE A 128 19.82 1.41 0.17
N ASP A 129 19.37 0.24 0.55
CA ASP A 129 20.01 -1.05 0.34
C ASP A 129 18.97 -2.03 -0.24
N LEU A 130 19.34 -2.84 -1.23
CA LEU A 130 18.42 -3.76 -1.92
C LEU A 130 17.80 -4.79 -0.97
N ILE A 131 18.57 -5.31 0.01
CA ILE A 131 18.07 -6.30 0.98
C ILE A 131 17.07 -5.62 1.92
N THR A 132 17.36 -4.42 2.39
CA THR A 132 16.47 -3.65 3.26
C THR A 132 15.14 -3.34 2.57
N ILE A 133 15.20 -2.89 1.31
CA ILE A 133 14.01 -2.65 0.49
C ILE A 133 13.20 -3.94 0.32
N PHE A 134 13.88 -5.05 0.04
CA PHE A 134 13.26 -6.36 -0.13
C PHE A 134 12.56 -6.85 1.14
N ILE A 135 13.20 -6.74 2.33
CA ILE A 135 12.59 -7.10 3.61
C ILE A 135 11.35 -6.24 3.89
N GLY A 136 11.42 -4.92 3.65
CA GLY A 136 10.27 -4.03 3.78
C GLY A 136 9.13 -4.44 2.84
N LEU A 137 9.45 -4.73 1.58
CA LEU A 137 8.52 -5.18 0.55
C LEU A 137 7.79 -6.47 0.97
N GLU A 138 8.53 -7.46 1.49
CA GLU A 138 7.94 -8.72 1.91
C GLU A 138 7.10 -8.59 3.17
N THR A 139 7.55 -7.82 4.15
CA THR A 139 6.77 -7.53 5.36
C THR A 139 5.42 -6.91 5.01
N MET A 140 5.42 -5.94 4.07
CA MET A 140 4.19 -5.35 3.53
C MET A 140 3.36 -6.39 2.77
N ALA A 141 3.98 -7.13 1.84
CA ALA A 141 3.27 -8.01 0.92
C ALA A 141 2.58 -9.18 1.64
N VAL A 142 3.29 -9.88 2.53
CA VAL A 142 2.71 -10.98 3.32
C VAL A 142 1.54 -10.50 4.17
N SER A 143 1.67 -9.32 4.79
CA SER A 143 0.57 -8.73 5.56
C SER A 143 -0.66 -8.48 4.68
N PHE A 144 -0.50 -7.94 3.48
CA PHE A 144 -1.61 -7.73 2.55
C PHE A 144 -2.18 -9.03 1.96
N TYR A 145 -1.38 -10.07 1.74
CA TYR A 145 -1.89 -11.37 1.29
C TYR A 145 -2.86 -11.95 2.31
N ILE A 146 -2.52 -11.90 3.60
CA ILE A 146 -3.38 -12.38 4.68
C ILE A 146 -4.62 -11.48 4.85
N LEU A 147 -4.44 -10.15 4.82
CA LEU A 147 -5.53 -9.20 4.95
C LEU A 147 -6.54 -9.29 3.80
N ALA A 148 -6.10 -9.59 2.57
CA ALA A 148 -6.99 -9.78 1.43
C ALA A 148 -7.96 -10.96 1.63
N GLY A 149 -7.50 -12.05 2.27
CA GLY A 149 -8.30 -13.22 2.62
C GLY A 149 -8.89 -13.21 4.03
N TYR A 150 -8.95 -12.06 4.69
CA TYR A 150 -9.27 -12.01 6.12
C TYR A 150 -10.69 -12.50 6.45
N ILE A 151 -11.65 -12.25 5.59
CA ILE A 151 -13.04 -12.69 5.76
C ILE A 151 -13.19 -14.14 5.24
N LYS A 152 -12.74 -15.11 6.04
CA LYS A 152 -12.65 -16.54 5.68
C LYS A 152 -13.94 -17.16 5.11
N PRO A 153 -15.17 -16.81 5.56
CA PRO A 153 -16.39 -17.35 4.97
C PRO A 153 -16.69 -16.84 3.56
N ASN A 154 -16.02 -15.75 3.13
CA ASN A 154 -16.24 -15.16 1.82
C ASN A 154 -15.30 -15.77 0.78
N GLN A 155 -15.87 -16.56 -0.16
CA GLN A 155 -15.11 -17.22 -1.23
C GLN A 155 -14.36 -16.22 -2.11
N ARG A 156 -14.94 -15.04 -2.42
CA ARG A 156 -14.26 -13.99 -3.20
C ARG A 156 -13.02 -13.46 -2.49
N SER A 157 -13.09 -13.31 -1.16
CA SER A 157 -11.95 -12.89 -0.35
C SER A 157 -10.82 -13.93 -0.37
N ASN A 158 -11.16 -15.21 -0.25
CA ASN A 158 -10.19 -16.30 -0.32
C ASN A 158 -9.54 -16.41 -1.71
N GLU A 159 -10.35 -16.30 -2.78
CA GLU A 159 -9.85 -16.29 -4.16
C GLU A 159 -8.90 -15.10 -4.41
N ALA A 160 -9.28 -13.91 -3.94
CA ALA A 160 -8.44 -12.72 -4.04
C ALA A 160 -7.09 -12.92 -3.34
N ALA A 161 -7.08 -13.50 -2.14
CA ALA A 161 -5.86 -13.78 -1.39
C ALA A 161 -4.94 -14.77 -2.11
N VAL A 162 -5.50 -15.87 -2.62
CA VAL A 162 -4.73 -16.90 -3.34
C VAL A 162 -4.15 -16.34 -4.64
N LYS A 163 -4.96 -15.62 -5.44
CA LYS A 163 -4.48 -14.95 -6.67
C LYS A 163 -3.38 -13.94 -6.36
N TYR A 164 -3.56 -13.12 -5.31
CA TYR A 164 -2.59 -12.11 -4.94
C TYR A 164 -1.27 -12.73 -4.46
N PHE A 165 -1.35 -13.77 -3.65
CA PHE A 165 -0.18 -14.51 -3.17
C PHE A 165 0.58 -15.18 -4.32
N LEU A 166 -0.09 -15.98 -5.17
CA LEU A 166 0.58 -16.74 -6.23
C LEU A 166 1.23 -15.82 -7.26
N LEU A 167 0.49 -14.83 -7.76
CA LEU A 167 1.02 -13.88 -8.74
C LEU A 167 2.08 -12.96 -8.11
N GLY A 168 1.89 -12.58 -6.84
CA GLY A 168 2.85 -11.80 -6.09
C GLY A 168 4.17 -12.53 -5.86
N ALA A 169 4.13 -13.79 -5.43
CA ALA A 169 5.31 -14.61 -5.22
C ALA A 169 6.10 -14.84 -6.52
N PHE A 170 5.39 -15.08 -7.63
CA PHE A 170 6.04 -15.22 -8.94
C PHE A 170 6.75 -13.92 -9.36
N SER A 171 6.07 -12.78 -9.26
CA SER A 171 6.65 -11.48 -9.57
C SER A 171 7.84 -11.12 -8.67
N LEU A 172 7.75 -11.52 -7.39
CA LEU A 172 8.83 -11.34 -6.43
C LEU A 172 10.08 -12.12 -6.83
N GLY A 173 9.93 -13.37 -7.29
CA GLY A 173 11.04 -14.16 -7.82
C GLY A 173 11.75 -13.46 -8.98
N ILE A 174 11.01 -12.83 -9.89
CA ILE A 174 11.57 -12.03 -10.99
C ILE A 174 12.33 -10.81 -10.47
N LEU A 175 11.72 -10.06 -9.51
CA LEU A 175 12.36 -8.91 -8.90
C LEU A 175 13.65 -9.29 -8.18
N LEU A 176 13.61 -10.32 -7.36
CA LEU A 176 14.76 -10.79 -6.59
C LEU A 176 15.89 -11.29 -7.50
N TYR A 177 15.55 -11.96 -8.60
CA TYR A 177 16.54 -12.38 -9.57
C TYR A 177 17.22 -11.16 -10.24
N GLY A 178 16.46 -10.13 -10.59
CA GLY A 178 17.02 -8.87 -11.08
C GLY A 178 17.95 -8.20 -10.06
N MET A 179 17.54 -8.12 -8.79
CA MET A 179 18.38 -7.59 -7.70
C MET A 179 19.64 -8.42 -7.48
N SER A 180 19.55 -9.74 -7.59
CA SER A 180 20.69 -10.67 -7.49
C SER A 180 21.71 -10.43 -8.59
N LEU A 181 21.27 -10.20 -9.85
CA LEU A 181 22.16 -9.84 -10.96
C LEU A 181 22.82 -8.48 -10.70
N MET A 182 22.10 -7.47 -10.21
CA MET A 182 22.69 -6.20 -9.83
C MET A 182 23.79 -6.37 -8.78
N TYR A 183 23.52 -7.16 -7.73
CA TYR A 183 24.50 -7.48 -6.71
C TYR A 183 25.71 -8.21 -7.30
N GLY A 184 25.49 -9.23 -8.15
CA GLY A 184 26.56 -9.99 -8.79
C GLY A 184 27.48 -9.14 -9.68
N LEU A 185 26.96 -8.06 -10.25
CA LEU A 185 27.73 -7.13 -11.10
C LEU A 185 28.43 -6.03 -10.29
N SER A 186 27.81 -5.55 -9.21
CA SER A 186 28.32 -4.42 -8.41
C SER A 186 29.16 -4.85 -7.20
N GLY A 187 28.96 -6.07 -6.70
CA GLY A 187 29.55 -6.56 -5.45
C GLY A 187 28.97 -5.91 -4.17
N THR A 188 27.90 -5.10 -4.29
CA THR A 188 27.28 -4.40 -3.18
C THR A 188 25.75 -4.38 -3.30
N THR A 189 25.04 -4.31 -2.19
CA THR A 189 23.58 -4.12 -2.14
C THR A 189 23.18 -2.66 -1.89
N ASN A 190 24.12 -1.81 -1.49
CA ASN A 190 23.90 -0.39 -1.24
C ASN A 190 23.71 0.36 -2.56
N LEU A 191 22.57 1.05 -2.73
CA LEU A 191 22.19 1.73 -3.97
C LEU A 191 23.18 2.81 -4.40
N ARG A 192 23.74 3.58 -3.46
CA ARG A 192 24.65 4.69 -3.77
C ARG A 192 26.02 4.17 -4.25
N LEU A 193 26.53 3.12 -3.62
CA LEU A 193 27.77 2.45 -4.07
C LEU A 193 27.54 1.78 -5.42
N MET A 194 26.38 1.17 -5.62
CA MET A 194 25.99 0.55 -6.89
C MET A 194 25.92 1.57 -8.02
N ALA A 195 25.35 2.75 -7.76
CA ALA A 195 25.29 3.85 -8.73
C ALA A 195 26.66 4.25 -9.26
N SER A 196 27.70 4.29 -8.40
CA SER A 196 29.07 4.60 -8.81
C SER A 196 29.74 3.45 -9.58
N THR A 197 29.42 2.20 -9.23
CA THR A 197 30.00 1.01 -9.87
C THR A 197 29.50 0.83 -11.32
N PHE A 198 28.25 1.21 -11.59
CA PHE A 198 27.65 1.02 -12.93
C PHE A 198 28.00 2.10 -13.95
N VAL A 199 28.75 3.13 -13.57
CA VAL A 199 29.25 4.14 -14.53
C VAL A 199 30.19 3.48 -15.53
N GLY A 200 29.87 3.63 -16.82
CA GLY A 200 30.64 3.01 -17.94
C GLY A 200 30.26 1.56 -18.25
N GLN A 201 29.27 0.99 -17.53
CA GLN A 201 28.75 -0.37 -17.77
C GLN A 201 27.35 -0.37 -18.41
N GLU A 202 26.88 0.74 -18.92
CA GLU A 202 25.50 0.93 -19.43
C GLU A 202 25.16 -0.03 -20.57
N LYS A 203 26.17 -0.50 -21.32
CA LYS A 203 26.00 -1.43 -22.44
C LYS A 203 26.20 -2.90 -22.08
N ASP A 204 26.46 -3.23 -20.81
CA ASP A 204 26.59 -4.63 -20.39
C ASP A 204 25.22 -5.32 -20.50
N PRO A 205 25.08 -6.37 -21.33
CA PRO A 205 23.79 -7.05 -21.52
C PRO A 205 23.22 -7.65 -20.22
N ARG A 206 24.10 -7.99 -19.27
CA ARG A 206 23.70 -8.55 -17.97
C ARG A 206 23.04 -7.47 -17.10
N LEU A 207 23.59 -6.25 -17.13
CA LEU A 207 23.01 -5.11 -16.42
C LEU A 207 21.67 -4.70 -17.04
N VAL A 208 21.58 -4.67 -18.37
CA VAL A 208 20.32 -4.42 -19.09
C VAL A 208 19.26 -5.46 -18.71
N LEU A 209 19.63 -6.75 -18.68
CA LEU A 209 18.72 -7.82 -18.24
C LEU A 209 18.27 -7.61 -16.79
N ALA A 210 19.19 -7.26 -15.90
CA ALA A 210 18.85 -6.98 -14.49
C ALA A 210 17.82 -5.83 -14.36
N VAL A 211 18.04 -4.73 -15.12
CA VAL A 211 17.11 -3.58 -15.18
C VAL A 211 15.73 -4.02 -15.66
N ILE A 212 15.64 -4.79 -16.74
CA ILE A 212 14.36 -5.29 -17.28
C ILE A 212 13.63 -6.14 -16.25
N LEU A 213 14.30 -7.05 -15.53
CA LEU A 213 13.70 -7.89 -14.52
C LEU A 213 13.19 -7.07 -13.31
N VAL A 214 13.97 -6.07 -12.89
CA VAL A 214 13.54 -5.18 -11.79
C VAL A 214 12.36 -4.31 -12.23
N VAL A 215 12.37 -3.79 -13.48
CA VAL A 215 11.21 -3.05 -14.03
C VAL A 215 9.97 -3.94 -14.08
N ALA A 216 10.08 -5.20 -14.46
CA ALA A 216 8.94 -6.14 -14.47
C ALA A 216 8.39 -6.38 -13.07
N GLY A 217 9.26 -6.64 -12.07
CA GLY A 217 8.85 -6.86 -10.69
C GLY A 217 8.23 -5.62 -10.04
N VAL A 218 8.83 -4.45 -10.24
CA VAL A 218 8.26 -3.17 -9.78
C VAL A 218 6.97 -2.84 -10.53
N GLY A 219 6.90 -3.11 -11.83
CA GLY A 219 5.71 -2.96 -12.67
C GLY A 219 4.52 -3.74 -12.14
N PHE A 220 4.74 -4.96 -11.63
CA PHE A 220 3.71 -5.74 -10.94
C PHE A 220 3.23 -5.03 -9.66
N LYS A 221 4.14 -4.53 -8.83
CA LYS A 221 3.78 -3.89 -7.55
C LYS A 221 2.98 -2.60 -7.72
N ILE A 222 3.27 -1.80 -8.75
CA ILE A 222 2.49 -0.60 -9.09
C ILE A 222 1.25 -0.91 -9.93
N ALA A 223 1.04 -2.17 -10.30
CA ALA A 223 -0.02 -2.63 -11.21
C ALA A 223 0.06 -1.97 -12.61
N ALA A 224 1.27 -1.81 -13.16
CA ALA A 224 1.46 -1.30 -14.52
C ALA A 224 1.13 -2.38 -15.56
N VAL A 225 0.54 -1.99 -16.68
CA VAL A 225 0.26 -2.88 -17.82
C VAL A 225 1.57 -3.27 -18.50
N PRO A 226 1.84 -4.57 -18.74
CA PRO A 226 0.91 -5.73 -18.70
C PRO A 226 0.82 -6.45 -17.34
N PHE A 227 1.53 -6.04 -16.31
CA PHE A 227 1.65 -6.74 -15.02
C PHE A 227 0.48 -6.48 -14.05
N HIS A 228 -0.62 -5.86 -14.50
CA HIS A 228 -1.75 -5.35 -13.70
C HIS A 228 -2.83 -6.37 -13.36
N MET A 229 -2.82 -7.57 -13.97
CA MET A 229 -3.95 -8.49 -13.98
C MET A 229 -4.44 -8.94 -12.59
N TRP A 230 -3.58 -8.87 -11.58
CA TRP A 230 -3.94 -9.22 -10.21
C TRP A 230 -4.86 -8.16 -9.55
N ALA A 231 -4.70 -6.87 -9.91
CA ALA A 231 -5.29 -5.77 -9.15
C ALA A 231 -6.83 -5.73 -9.21
N PRO A 232 -7.50 -5.90 -10.37
CA PRO A 232 -8.97 -5.87 -10.41
C PRO A 232 -9.61 -6.96 -9.55
N ASP A 233 -9.11 -8.19 -9.60
CA ASP A 233 -9.65 -9.32 -8.86
C ASP A 233 -9.41 -9.19 -7.35
N VAL A 234 -8.22 -8.74 -6.96
CA VAL A 234 -7.87 -8.52 -5.55
C VAL A 234 -8.66 -7.36 -4.95
N TYR A 235 -8.82 -6.25 -5.70
CA TYR A 235 -9.59 -5.11 -5.19
C TYR A 235 -11.07 -5.43 -5.03
N GLU A 236 -11.63 -6.23 -5.93
CA GLU A 236 -13.02 -6.67 -5.85
C GLU A 236 -13.23 -7.62 -4.66
N GLY A 237 -12.36 -8.63 -4.49
CA GLY A 237 -12.56 -9.70 -3.52
C GLY A 237 -12.13 -9.37 -2.09
N ALA A 238 -11.09 -8.55 -1.91
CA ALA A 238 -10.58 -8.19 -0.58
C ALA A 238 -11.59 -7.36 0.24
N PRO A 239 -11.49 -7.36 1.58
CA PRO A 239 -12.29 -6.48 2.44
C PRO A 239 -12.12 -5.01 2.02
N THR A 240 -13.22 -4.27 1.89
CA THR A 240 -13.20 -2.90 1.33
C THR A 240 -12.21 -1.94 2.02
N PRO A 241 -12.07 -1.91 3.37
CA PRO A 241 -11.04 -1.09 4.01
C PRO A 241 -9.61 -1.52 3.64
N ILE A 242 -9.38 -2.83 3.44
CA ILE A 242 -8.08 -3.35 3.02
C ILE A 242 -7.80 -3.00 1.56
N THR A 243 -8.80 -3.06 0.69
CA THR A 243 -8.69 -2.57 -0.68
C THR A 243 -8.28 -1.10 -0.72
N ALA A 244 -8.88 -0.25 0.12
CA ALA A 244 -8.51 1.15 0.27
C ALA A 244 -7.03 1.30 0.68
N PHE A 245 -6.61 0.58 1.71
CA PHE A 245 -5.24 0.62 2.22
C PHE A 245 -4.22 0.12 1.19
N LEU A 246 -4.53 -1.00 0.53
CA LEU A 246 -3.70 -1.57 -0.53
C LEU A 246 -3.55 -0.60 -1.71
N SER A 247 -4.65 0.06 -2.13
CA SER A 247 -4.65 0.97 -3.26
C SER A 247 -3.79 2.21 -3.05
N VAL A 248 -3.64 2.67 -1.81
CA VAL A 248 -2.88 3.87 -1.45
C VAL A 248 -1.53 3.50 -0.88
N GLY A 249 -1.49 2.75 0.22
CA GLY A 249 -0.26 2.46 0.96
C GLY A 249 0.73 1.65 0.15
N SER A 250 0.31 0.48 -0.36
CA SER A 250 1.18 -0.37 -1.17
C SER A 250 1.66 0.33 -2.44
N LYS A 251 0.79 1.11 -3.09
CA LYS A 251 1.16 1.86 -4.29
C LYS A 251 2.20 2.93 -3.97
N ALA A 252 1.96 3.75 -2.95
CA ALA A 252 2.90 4.79 -2.54
C ALA A 252 4.26 4.19 -2.14
N ALA A 253 4.28 3.08 -1.39
CA ALA A 253 5.51 2.38 -1.03
C ALA A 253 6.25 1.83 -2.25
N SER A 254 5.51 1.30 -3.24
CA SER A 254 6.09 0.82 -4.49
C SER A 254 6.70 1.94 -5.34
N PHE A 255 6.09 3.12 -5.34
CA PHE A 255 6.67 4.30 -5.98
C PHE A 255 7.89 4.84 -5.20
N ALA A 256 7.89 4.78 -3.86
CA ALA A 256 9.07 5.09 -3.06
C ALA A 256 10.24 4.15 -3.42
N MET A 257 9.99 2.84 -3.46
CA MET A 257 10.96 1.83 -3.88
C MET A 257 11.47 2.10 -5.32
N LEU A 258 10.55 2.40 -6.26
CA LEU A 258 10.90 2.72 -7.64
C LEU A 258 11.87 3.90 -7.71
N ILE A 259 11.58 4.99 -7.01
CA ILE A 259 12.44 6.17 -6.99
C ILE A 259 13.81 5.83 -6.39
N ARG A 260 13.86 5.13 -5.25
CA ARG A 260 15.12 4.71 -4.62
C ARG A 260 15.97 3.87 -5.58
N ILE A 261 15.40 2.83 -6.19
CA ILE A 261 16.17 1.91 -7.04
C ILE A 261 16.62 2.59 -8.35
N PHE A 262 15.71 3.28 -9.05
CA PHE A 262 16.00 3.77 -10.40
C PHE A 262 16.63 5.16 -10.42
N VAL A 263 16.19 6.07 -9.56
CA VAL A 263 16.71 7.44 -9.56
C VAL A 263 18.00 7.54 -8.76
N GLU A 264 18.09 6.87 -7.59
CA GLU A 264 19.29 6.92 -6.75
C GLU A 264 20.28 5.80 -7.12
N GLY A 265 19.81 4.56 -7.37
CA GLY A 265 20.66 3.39 -7.61
C GLY A 265 21.13 3.20 -9.04
N LEU A 266 20.39 3.70 -10.03
CA LEU A 266 20.66 3.47 -11.47
C LEU A 266 20.67 4.76 -12.30
N PRO A 267 21.32 5.86 -11.88
CA PRO A 267 21.33 7.11 -12.64
C PRO A 267 22.03 6.97 -13.99
N SER A 268 23.09 6.15 -14.11
CA SER A 268 23.81 5.89 -15.36
C SER A 268 22.92 5.21 -16.42
N MET A 269 21.97 4.37 -16.00
CA MET A 269 21.02 3.67 -16.88
C MET A 269 19.73 4.46 -17.12
N SER A 270 19.71 5.77 -16.82
CA SER A 270 18.50 6.59 -16.86
C SER A 270 17.82 6.65 -18.24
N ALA A 271 18.57 6.58 -19.33
CA ALA A 271 18.01 6.53 -20.68
C ALA A 271 17.18 5.25 -20.92
N ASP A 272 17.68 4.11 -20.44
CA ASP A 272 17.08 2.80 -20.69
C ASP A 272 15.82 2.60 -19.83
N TRP A 273 15.92 2.77 -18.50
CA TRP A 273 14.76 2.52 -17.64
C TRP A 273 13.66 3.59 -17.83
N ARG A 274 14.00 4.84 -18.21
CA ARG A 274 12.99 5.85 -18.56
C ARG A 274 12.21 5.47 -19.80
N LEU A 275 12.86 4.91 -20.84
CA LEU A 275 12.18 4.41 -22.01
C LEU A 275 11.20 3.29 -21.68
N LEU A 276 11.60 2.34 -20.83
CA LEU A 276 10.73 1.26 -20.38
C LEU A 276 9.51 1.81 -19.62
N PHE A 277 9.71 2.69 -18.64
CA PHE A 277 8.61 3.31 -17.91
C PHE A 277 7.74 4.23 -18.77
N TYR A 278 8.29 4.87 -19.79
CA TYR A 278 7.52 5.63 -20.78
C TYR A 278 6.51 4.75 -21.51
N VAL A 279 6.96 3.61 -22.03
CA VAL A 279 6.08 2.64 -22.70
C VAL A 279 5.03 2.09 -21.71
N LEU A 280 5.45 1.67 -20.51
CA LEU A 280 4.55 1.19 -19.48
C LEU A 280 3.52 2.26 -19.07
N SER A 281 3.92 3.52 -18.98
CA SER A 281 3.01 4.64 -18.65
C SER A 281 1.89 4.76 -19.69
N ILE A 282 2.21 4.81 -20.99
CA ILE A 282 1.22 4.90 -22.07
C ILE A 282 0.26 3.72 -22.04
N LEU A 283 0.79 2.49 -21.96
CA LEU A 283 -0.03 1.28 -21.93
C LEU A 283 -0.95 1.27 -20.71
N THR A 284 -0.42 1.67 -19.54
CA THR A 284 -1.15 1.64 -18.27
C THR A 284 -2.27 2.68 -18.23
N MET A 285 -2.03 3.90 -18.71
CA MET A 285 -3.06 4.93 -18.83
C MET A 285 -4.16 4.51 -19.80
N THR A 286 -3.78 4.00 -20.97
CA THR A 286 -4.73 3.62 -22.02
C THR A 286 -5.61 2.45 -21.58
N ALA A 287 -4.99 1.33 -21.20
CA ALA A 287 -5.72 0.13 -20.80
C ALA A 287 -6.55 0.34 -19.53
N GLY A 288 -6.00 1.05 -18.53
CA GLY A 288 -6.70 1.34 -17.29
C GLY A 288 -7.98 2.16 -17.50
N ASN A 289 -7.91 3.24 -18.27
CA ASN A 289 -9.09 4.08 -18.53
C ASN A 289 -10.15 3.35 -19.39
N ILE A 290 -9.74 2.65 -20.45
CA ILE A 290 -10.69 1.92 -21.30
C ILE A 290 -11.43 0.83 -20.49
N ALA A 291 -10.68 0.07 -19.68
CA ALA A 291 -11.26 -1.00 -18.89
C ALA A 291 -12.14 -0.47 -17.74
N ALA A 292 -11.83 0.69 -17.14
CA ALA A 292 -12.62 1.27 -16.06
C ALA A 292 -14.06 1.60 -16.48
N VAL A 293 -14.25 2.14 -17.70
CA VAL A 293 -15.57 2.58 -18.20
C VAL A 293 -16.54 1.41 -18.39
N THR A 294 -16.03 0.19 -18.59
CA THR A 294 -16.85 -1.00 -18.88
C THR A 294 -17.27 -1.77 -17.63
N GLN A 295 -16.84 -1.36 -16.44
CA GLN A 295 -17.10 -2.10 -15.19
C GLN A 295 -18.48 -1.76 -14.62
N SER A 296 -19.18 -2.79 -14.12
CA SER A 296 -20.42 -2.67 -13.34
C SER A 296 -20.18 -2.71 -11.83
N ASN A 297 -19.07 -3.32 -11.39
CA ASN A 297 -18.66 -3.36 -10.00
C ASN A 297 -17.78 -2.14 -9.65
N VAL A 298 -18.17 -1.39 -8.62
CA VAL A 298 -17.50 -0.13 -8.23
C VAL A 298 -16.07 -0.36 -7.75
N LYS A 299 -15.81 -1.42 -6.98
CA LYS A 299 -14.46 -1.73 -6.50
C LYS A 299 -13.54 -2.08 -7.66
N ARG A 300 -14.06 -2.83 -8.65
CA ARG A 300 -13.33 -3.18 -9.87
C ARG A 300 -13.08 -1.95 -10.76
N MET A 301 -14.06 -1.06 -10.86
CA MET A 301 -13.90 0.23 -11.54
C MET A 301 -12.81 1.08 -10.88
N LEU A 302 -12.81 1.19 -9.54
CA LEU A 302 -11.78 1.89 -8.78
C LEU A 302 -10.39 1.22 -8.90
N ALA A 303 -10.35 -0.10 -9.10
CA ALA A 303 -9.10 -0.81 -9.38
C ALA A 303 -8.50 -0.39 -10.73
N TYR A 304 -9.29 -0.37 -11.80
CA TYR A 304 -8.83 0.09 -13.11
C TYR A 304 -8.49 1.58 -13.11
N SER A 305 -9.27 2.40 -12.40
CA SER A 305 -8.90 3.80 -12.13
C SER A 305 -7.54 3.90 -11.46
N SER A 306 -7.30 3.09 -10.41
CA SER A 306 -6.01 3.02 -9.72
C SER A 306 -4.87 2.60 -10.64
N ILE A 307 -5.11 1.69 -11.61
CA ILE A 307 -4.14 1.31 -12.64
C ILE A 307 -3.82 2.53 -13.53
N ALA A 308 -4.83 3.24 -14.04
CA ALA A 308 -4.62 4.44 -14.85
C ALA A 308 -3.81 5.51 -14.10
N HIS A 309 -4.11 5.73 -12.81
CA HIS A 309 -3.35 6.66 -11.96
C HIS A 309 -1.88 6.24 -11.77
N ALA A 310 -1.54 4.95 -11.76
CA ALA A 310 -0.15 4.51 -11.77
C ALA A 310 0.57 4.97 -13.06
N GLY A 311 -0.11 4.90 -14.20
CA GLY A 311 0.41 5.44 -15.45
C GLY A 311 0.67 6.96 -15.40
N TYR A 312 -0.23 7.75 -14.80
CA TYR A 312 -0.02 9.18 -14.62
C TYR A 312 1.16 9.50 -13.70
N LEU A 313 1.34 8.75 -12.62
CA LEU A 313 2.48 8.89 -11.72
C LEU A 313 3.82 8.59 -12.41
N LEU A 314 3.85 7.62 -13.31
CA LEU A 314 5.06 7.30 -14.09
C LEU A 314 5.50 8.46 -14.98
N ILE A 315 4.63 9.36 -15.44
CA ILE A 315 4.99 10.54 -16.25
C ILE A 315 6.01 11.41 -15.50
N GLY A 316 5.79 11.65 -14.20
CA GLY A 316 6.71 12.42 -13.38
C GLY A 316 8.09 11.77 -13.25
N ILE A 317 8.13 10.44 -13.12
CA ILE A 317 9.38 9.66 -13.06
C ILE A 317 10.13 9.72 -14.41
N VAL A 318 9.41 9.49 -15.50
CA VAL A 318 9.96 9.50 -16.89
C VAL A 318 10.53 10.86 -17.26
N SER A 319 10.01 11.96 -16.70
CA SER A 319 10.58 13.30 -16.95
C SER A 319 12.06 13.40 -16.56
N GLY A 320 12.52 12.59 -15.59
CA GLY A 320 13.91 12.57 -15.11
C GLY A 320 14.36 13.87 -14.45
N THR A 321 13.43 14.69 -13.98
CA THR A 321 13.71 15.98 -13.35
C THR A 321 13.28 16.00 -11.87
N ALA A 322 13.95 16.82 -11.07
CA ALA A 322 13.55 17.02 -9.66
C ALA A 322 12.10 17.52 -9.56
N ARG A 323 11.66 18.38 -10.50
CA ARG A 323 10.26 18.84 -10.56
C ARG A 323 9.28 17.71 -10.85
N GLY A 324 9.64 16.75 -11.72
CA GLY A 324 8.83 15.59 -12.02
C GLY A 324 8.67 14.67 -10.80
N ILE A 325 9.75 14.43 -10.06
CA ILE A 325 9.71 13.67 -8.80
C ILE A 325 8.79 14.39 -7.79
N THR A 326 8.98 15.70 -7.58
CA THR A 326 8.12 16.49 -6.67
C THR A 326 6.65 16.42 -7.11
N ALA A 327 6.37 16.53 -8.41
CA ALA A 327 5.00 16.42 -8.94
C ALA A 327 4.40 15.02 -8.66
N THR A 328 5.20 13.96 -8.77
CA THR A 328 4.78 12.59 -8.41
C THR A 328 4.42 12.50 -6.92
N LEU A 329 5.21 13.08 -6.02
CA LEU A 329 4.92 13.09 -4.58
C LEU A 329 3.62 13.85 -4.25
N VAL A 330 3.44 15.04 -4.81
CA VAL A 330 2.21 15.83 -4.65
C VAL A 330 1.01 15.06 -5.18
N TYR A 331 1.14 14.44 -6.35
CA TYR A 331 0.08 13.63 -6.95
C TYR A 331 -0.29 12.43 -6.06
N LEU A 332 0.70 11.71 -5.51
CA LEU A 332 0.48 10.61 -4.57
C LEU A 332 -0.30 11.04 -3.33
N MET A 333 0.00 12.21 -2.78
CA MET A 333 -0.72 12.77 -1.64
C MET A 333 -2.19 13.03 -1.99
N ILE A 334 -2.46 13.70 -3.11
CA ILE A 334 -3.82 13.98 -3.58
C ILE A 334 -4.57 12.67 -3.87
N TYR A 335 -3.91 11.73 -4.54
CA TYR A 335 -4.44 10.41 -4.85
C TYR A 335 -4.81 9.64 -3.58
N ALA A 336 -4.00 9.73 -2.52
CA ALA A 336 -4.28 9.07 -1.24
C ALA A 336 -5.62 9.54 -0.66
N PHE A 337 -5.87 10.83 -0.58
CA PHE A 337 -7.14 11.37 -0.08
C PHE A 337 -8.32 11.01 -0.98
N MET A 338 -8.15 11.12 -2.29
CA MET A 338 -9.20 10.80 -3.27
C MET A 338 -9.62 9.33 -3.16
N GLN A 339 -8.65 8.43 -3.14
CA GLN A 339 -8.91 6.99 -3.17
C GLN A 339 -9.46 6.48 -1.83
N LEU A 340 -8.87 6.91 -0.71
CA LEU A 340 -9.40 6.58 0.62
C LEU A 340 -10.83 7.12 0.80
N GLY A 341 -11.09 8.34 0.32
CA GLY A 341 -12.43 8.92 0.34
C GLY A 341 -13.44 8.13 -0.48
N ALA A 342 -13.07 7.72 -1.70
CA ALA A 342 -13.93 6.89 -2.55
C ALA A 342 -14.28 5.55 -1.88
N PHE A 343 -13.28 4.83 -1.37
CA PHE A 343 -13.51 3.56 -0.67
C PHE A 343 -14.23 3.74 0.68
N ALA A 344 -14.07 4.88 1.36
CA ALA A 344 -14.85 5.19 2.56
C ALA A 344 -16.35 5.26 2.25
N VAL A 345 -16.72 5.89 1.13
CA VAL A 345 -18.13 5.92 0.68
C VAL A 345 -18.64 4.51 0.38
N VAL A 346 -17.87 3.69 -0.35
CA VAL A 346 -18.22 2.29 -0.62
C VAL A 346 -18.42 1.50 0.69
N THR A 347 -17.50 1.68 1.65
CA THR A 347 -17.58 1.02 2.96
C THR A 347 -18.83 1.45 3.75
N MET A 348 -19.24 2.73 3.67
CA MET A 348 -20.43 3.25 4.36
C MET A 348 -21.73 2.68 3.81
N LEU A 349 -21.79 2.31 2.53
CA LEU A 349 -22.97 1.75 1.88
C LEU A 349 -23.18 0.27 2.21
N ARG A 350 -22.13 -0.42 2.66
CA ARG A 350 -22.22 -1.84 3.03
C ARG A 350 -23.13 -2.03 4.23
N ARG A 351 -24.09 -2.96 4.08
CA ARG A 351 -25.03 -3.41 5.10
C ARG A 351 -25.04 -4.94 5.13
N SER A 352 -25.64 -5.53 6.15
CA SER A 352 -25.77 -6.99 6.28
C SER A 352 -26.49 -7.67 5.10
N ASP A 353 -27.36 -6.94 4.43
CA ASP A 353 -28.22 -7.40 3.32
C ASP A 353 -27.79 -6.87 1.94
N VAL A 354 -26.90 -5.86 1.90
CA VAL A 354 -26.42 -5.21 0.67
C VAL A 354 -24.90 -5.13 0.67
N GLN A 355 -24.26 -5.74 -0.32
CA GLN A 355 -22.80 -5.67 -0.44
C GLN A 355 -22.30 -4.26 -0.76
N GLY A 356 -23.09 -3.45 -1.47
CA GLY A 356 -22.74 -2.06 -1.82
C GLY A 356 -21.62 -1.95 -2.84
N ASP A 357 -21.33 -3.02 -3.58
CA ASP A 357 -20.22 -3.09 -4.53
C ASP A 357 -20.66 -2.88 -5.99
N GLU A 358 -21.97 -2.97 -6.29
CA GLU A 358 -22.51 -2.80 -7.63
C GLU A 358 -22.96 -1.35 -7.89
N MET A 359 -22.80 -0.85 -9.12
CA MET A 359 -23.21 0.53 -9.48
C MET A 359 -24.68 0.79 -9.22
N LYS A 360 -25.54 -0.23 -9.35
CA LYS A 360 -26.99 -0.12 -9.04
C LYS A 360 -27.26 0.19 -7.57
N ASP A 361 -26.37 -0.20 -6.65
CA ASP A 361 -26.51 0.03 -5.21
C ASP A 361 -26.34 1.54 -4.86
N PHE A 362 -25.76 2.30 -5.79
CA PHE A 362 -25.58 3.75 -5.67
C PHE A 362 -26.77 4.55 -6.24
N SER A 363 -27.70 3.88 -6.94
CA SER A 363 -28.86 4.56 -7.53
C SER A 363 -29.79 5.10 -6.43
N GLY A 364 -30.23 6.34 -6.56
CA GLY A 364 -31.16 6.96 -5.61
C GLY A 364 -30.53 7.57 -4.36
N LEU A 365 -29.23 7.43 -4.10
CA LEU A 365 -28.56 8.01 -2.92
C LEU A 365 -28.74 9.53 -2.80
N ALA A 366 -28.83 10.25 -3.92
CA ALA A 366 -29.08 11.68 -3.92
C ALA A 366 -30.49 12.04 -3.43
N LEU A 367 -31.47 11.16 -3.64
CA LEU A 367 -32.87 11.34 -3.22
C LEU A 367 -33.06 10.92 -1.75
N ASP A 368 -32.29 9.96 -1.24
CA ASP A 368 -32.45 9.35 0.08
C ASP A 368 -31.90 10.20 1.24
N ARG A 369 -31.19 11.31 0.97
CA ARG A 369 -30.70 12.22 2.02
C ARG A 369 -31.80 12.82 2.92
N LYS A 370 -33.07 12.84 2.46
CA LYS A 370 -34.21 13.29 3.26
C LYS A 370 -34.91 12.14 4.01
N SER A 371 -34.90 10.93 3.48
CA SER A 371 -35.65 9.80 4.03
C SER A 371 -34.88 9.02 5.11
N THR A 372 -33.56 9.01 5.10
CA THR A 372 -32.75 8.24 6.05
C THR A 372 -32.90 8.70 7.52
N ARG A 373 -33.31 9.94 7.76
CA ARG A 373 -33.63 10.45 9.10
C ARG A 373 -35.10 10.22 9.52
N LEU A 374 -36.01 10.03 8.57
CA LEU A 374 -37.45 9.88 8.85
C LEU A 374 -37.93 8.43 8.85
N ASN A 375 -37.30 7.51 8.09
CA ASN A 375 -37.74 6.12 7.97
C ASN A 375 -37.41 5.23 9.18
N SER A 376 -36.54 5.62 10.10
CA SER A 376 -36.33 4.86 11.34
C SER A 376 -37.54 4.95 12.30
N SER A 377 -38.40 5.93 12.15
CA SER A 377 -39.62 6.10 12.96
C SER A 377 -40.90 5.52 12.32
N HIS A 378 -40.96 5.44 10.98
CA HIS A 378 -42.15 4.96 10.28
C HIS A 378 -42.21 3.43 10.08
N LEU A 379 -41.08 2.72 10.10
CA LEU A 379 -41.06 1.26 10.00
C LEU A 379 -41.63 0.53 11.26
N ARG A 380 -41.87 1.24 12.35
CA ARG A 380 -42.55 0.67 13.53
C ARG A 380 -44.09 0.77 13.52
N LEU A 381 -44.65 1.61 12.64
CA LEU A 381 -46.10 1.82 12.61
C LEU A 381 -46.86 1.01 11.55
N SER A 382 -46.16 0.35 10.59
CA SER A 382 -46.82 -0.45 9.57
C SER A 382 -46.95 -1.94 9.88
N ARG A 383 -46.71 -2.36 11.14
CA ARG A 383 -46.93 -3.72 11.62
C ARG A 383 -47.99 -3.82 12.71
N MET A 384 -49.05 -3.08 12.60
CA MET A 384 -50.28 -3.41 13.35
C MET A 384 -51.12 -4.33 12.47
N PRO A 385 -51.49 -5.55 12.93
CA PRO A 385 -52.44 -6.36 12.17
C PRO A 385 -53.80 -5.66 12.21
N SER A 386 -54.38 -5.50 11.02
CA SER A 386 -55.82 -5.15 10.92
C SER A 386 -56.61 -6.31 11.50
N SER A 387 -57.07 -6.16 12.70
CA SER A 387 -58.11 -6.98 13.27
C SER A 387 -59.48 -6.44 12.80
N ALA A 388 -60.15 -7.19 11.94
CA ALA A 388 -61.57 -7.40 11.94
C ALA A 388 -61.92 -8.42 10.86
#